data_5707d67b3d32d7d8cfa063a44b698bd7
#
_entry.id   5707d67b3d32d7d8cfa063a44b698bd7
#
_cell.length_a   1.000
_cell.length_b   1.000
_cell.length_c   1.000
_cell.angle_alpha   90.00
_cell.angle_beta   90.00
_cell.angle_gamma   90.00
#
_symmetry.space_group_name_H-M   'P 1'
#
loop_
_entity.id
_entity.type
_entity.pdbx_description
1 polymer ?
#
loop_
_entity_poly.entity_id
_entity_poly.type
_entity_poly.pdbx_seq_one_letter_code
_entity_poly.pdbx_strand_id
1 'polypeptide(L)'
;MRIAIVLNTSWNIYNFRMNFVKALLDNGHEVHTIAPEDNYTQRLVSAGCIHHRVKMDSRGANPIKDSALILELFLIYRRVKPDIILHYTIKPNVYGTLAASLL
;
A
#
# COMPACT_ATOMS: atom_id res chain seq x y z
N MET A 1 7.76 -6.21 -13.38
CA MET A 1 8.15 -5.73 -12.03
C MET A 1 7.02 -5.90 -11.04
N ARG A 2 7.35 -6.05 -9.79
CA ARG A 2 6.40 -5.98 -8.68
C ARG A 2 6.42 -4.57 -8.11
N ILE A 3 5.29 -3.88 -8.17
CA ILE A 3 5.17 -2.49 -7.75
C ILE A 3 4.16 -2.43 -6.61
N ALA A 4 4.58 -1.91 -5.47
CA ALA A 4 3.72 -1.72 -4.31
C ALA A 4 3.29 -0.26 -4.22
N ILE A 5 1.99 -0.04 -4.01
CA ILE A 5 1.41 1.28 -3.80
C ILE A 5 0.80 1.29 -2.41
N VAL A 6 1.32 2.16 -1.55
CA VAL A 6 0.92 2.26 -0.15
C VAL A 6 0.18 3.57 0.08
N LEU A 7 -1.05 3.47 0.54
CA LEU A 7 -1.92 4.60 0.82
C LEU A 7 -2.74 4.37 2.08
N ASN A 8 -3.31 5.43 2.62
CA ASN A 8 -4.10 5.35 3.83
C ASN A 8 -5.57 4.95 3.60
N THR A 9 -6.03 4.86 2.35
CA THR A 9 -7.35 4.34 1.99
C THR A 9 -7.33 3.68 0.62
N SER A 10 -8.13 2.63 0.44
CA SER A 10 -8.36 2.03 -0.89
C SER A 10 -9.16 2.99 -1.78
N TRP A 11 -10.05 3.81 -1.18
CA TRP A 11 -10.81 4.84 -1.87
C TRP A 11 -9.91 5.80 -2.63
N ASN A 12 -8.82 6.24 -2.02
CA ASN A 12 -7.88 7.18 -2.66
C ASN A 12 -7.21 6.53 -3.87
N ILE A 13 -6.77 5.28 -3.74
CA ILE A 13 -6.16 4.54 -4.85
C ILE A 13 -7.15 4.45 -6.01
N TYR A 14 -8.37 4.02 -5.73
CA TYR A 14 -9.38 3.82 -6.76
C TYR A 14 -9.78 5.13 -7.47
N ASN A 15 -9.97 6.21 -6.71
CA ASN A 15 -10.48 7.45 -7.28
C ASN A 15 -9.41 8.32 -7.93
N PHE A 16 -8.15 8.26 -7.48
CA PHE A 16 -7.12 9.18 -7.95
C PHE A 16 -5.94 8.52 -8.65
N ARG A 17 -5.74 7.22 -8.47
CA ARG A 17 -4.55 6.53 -8.97
C ARG A 17 -4.83 5.45 -10.01
N MET A 18 -6.09 5.21 -10.36
CA MET A 18 -6.44 4.07 -11.23
C MET A 18 -5.90 4.20 -12.65
N ASN A 19 -5.79 5.41 -13.19
CA ASN A 19 -5.19 5.57 -14.52
C ASN A 19 -3.73 5.09 -14.53
N PHE A 20 -2.99 5.44 -13.49
CA PHE A 20 -1.61 5.00 -13.31
C PHE A 20 -1.53 3.48 -13.07
N VAL A 21 -2.40 2.97 -12.20
CA VAL A 21 -2.46 1.53 -11.90
C VAL A 21 -2.78 0.72 -13.15
N LYS A 22 -3.78 1.15 -13.93
CA LYS A 22 -4.13 0.47 -15.18
C LYS A 22 -2.97 0.47 -16.18
N ALA A 23 -2.27 1.59 -16.30
CA ALA A 23 -1.10 1.67 -17.17
C ALA A 23 -0.02 0.67 -16.76
N LEU A 24 0.23 0.51 -15.45
CA LEU A 24 1.18 -0.46 -14.95
C LEU A 24 0.74 -1.90 -15.26
N LEU A 25 -0.53 -2.21 -15.01
CA LEU A 25 -1.08 -3.55 -15.30
C LEU A 25 -1.02 -3.85 -16.81
N ASP A 26 -1.35 -2.88 -17.66
CA ASP A 26 -1.33 -3.06 -19.10
C ASP A 26 0.08 -3.29 -19.64
N ASN A 27 1.10 -2.81 -18.94
CA ASN A 27 2.49 -3.03 -19.28
C ASN A 27 3.08 -4.30 -18.65
N GLY A 28 2.24 -5.15 -18.09
CA GLY A 28 2.66 -6.45 -17.56
C GLY A 28 3.26 -6.42 -16.16
N HIS A 29 3.12 -5.31 -15.44
CA HIS A 29 3.60 -5.23 -14.06
C HIS A 29 2.59 -5.81 -13.09
N GLU A 30 3.09 -6.39 -12.02
CA GLU A 30 2.29 -6.87 -10.90
C GLU A 30 2.12 -5.71 -9.92
N VAL A 31 0.88 -5.32 -9.65
CA VAL A 31 0.58 -4.19 -8.77
C VAL A 31 -0.01 -4.69 -7.46
N HIS A 32 0.69 -4.39 -6.37
CA HIS A 32 0.24 -4.69 -5.02
C HIS A 32 -0.23 -3.40 -4.37
N THR A 33 -1.49 -3.37 -3.93
CA THR A 33 -2.03 -2.23 -3.20
C THR A 33 -2.02 -2.55 -1.71
N ILE A 34 -1.49 -1.64 -0.92
CA ILE A 34 -1.36 -1.80 0.53
C ILE A 34 -2.07 -0.64 1.20
N ALA A 35 -3.22 -0.92 1.77
CA ALA A 35 -4.09 0.10 2.37
C ALA A 35 -5.11 -0.56 3.30
N PRO A 36 -5.73 0.21 4.19
CA PRO A 36 -6.86 -0.27 4.97
C PRO A 36 -8.01 -0.70 4.05
N GLU A 37 -8.74 -1.73 4.48
CA GLU A 37 -9.89 -2.22 3.73
C GLU A 37 -11.07 -1.26 3.84
N ASP A 38 -11.71 -0.98 2.71
CA ASP A 38 -12.93 -0.17 2.64
C ASP A 38 -13.82 -0.66 1.50
N ASN A 39 -14.89 0.08 1.18
CA ASN A 39 -15.84 -0.31 0.14
C ASN A 39 -15.22 -0.36 -1.27
N TYR A 40 -14.06 0.22 -1.47
CA TYR A 40 -13.38 0.29 -2.77
C TYR A 40 -12.31 -0.80 -2.94
N THR A 41 -11.98 -1.53 -1.89
CA THR A 41 -10.96 -2.59 -1.94
C THR A 41 -11.30 -3.64 -2.99
N GLN A 42 -12.54 -4.08 -3.04
CA GLN A 42 -12.98 -5.08 -4.01
C GLN A 42 -12.85 -4.58 -5.45
N ARG A 43 -13.02 -3.28 -5.68
CA ARG A 43 -12.83 -2.70 -7.01
C ARG A 43 -11.38 -2.75 -7.47
N LEU A 44 -10.45 -2.57 -6.53
CA LEU A 44 -9.02 -2.71 -6.81
C LEU A 44 -8.69 -4.16 -7.19
N VAL A 45 -9.19 -5.11 -6.43
CA VAL A 45 -9.00 -6.54 -6.71
C VAL A 45 -9.59 -6.92 -8.07
N SER A 46 -10.79 -6.44 -8.36
CA SER A 46 -11.46 -6.69 -9.65
C SER A 46 -10.71 -6.09 -10.84
N ALA A 47 -9.95 -5.02 -10.62
CA ALA A 47 -9.14 -4.40 -11.66
C ALA A 47 -7.83 -5.15 -11.93
N GLY A 48 -7.45 -6.09 -11.07
CA GLY A 48 -6.24 -6.89 -11.23
C GLY A 48 -5.15 -6.64 -10.19
N CYS A 49 -5.42 -5.80 -9.19
CA CYS A 49 -4.47 -5.55 -8.12
C CYS A 49 -4.47 -6.68 -7.09
N ILE A 50 -3.30 -6.94 -6.51
CA ILE A 50 -3.19 -7.83 -5.36
C ILE A 50 -3.22 -6.96 -4.11
N HIS A 51 -4.31 -7.03 -3.34
CA HIS A 51 -4.50 -6.14 -2.20
C HIS A 51 -3.99 -6.77 -0.90
N HIS A 52 -3.29 -5.96 -0.11
CA HIS A 52 -2.84 -6.32 1.23
C HIS A 52 -3.44 -5.34 2.22
N ARG A 53 -4.24 -5.86 3.14
CA ARG A 53 -4.87 -5.05 4.16
C ARG A 53 -3.89 -4.72 5.28
N VAL A 54 -3.86 -3.45 5.68
CA VAL A 54 -3.13 -2.99 6.86
C VAL A 54 -4.05 -2.21 7.76
N LYS A 55 -3.75 -2.19 9.04
CA LYS A 55 -4.45 -1.33 10.00
C LYS A 55 -3.71 -0.01 10.09
N MET A 56 -4.30 1.03 9.53
CA MET A 56 -3.70 2.35 9.54
C MET A 56 -4.73 3.37 10.02
N ASP A 57 -4.44 4.01 11.15
CA ASP A 57 -5.26 5.10 11.65
C ASP A 57 -4.62 6.41 11.21
N SER A 58 -5.33 7.19 10.39
CA SER A 58 -4.87 8.49 9.93
C SER A 58 -5.04 9.59 10.97
N ARG A 59 -5.68 9.29 12.10
CA ARG A 59 -5.99 10.25 13.17
C ARG A 59 -5.03 10.09 14.33
N GLY A 60 -4.13 11.05 14.49
CA GLY A 60 -3.26 11.14 15.65
C GLY A 60 -2.09 10.15 15.64
N ALA A 61 -1.20 10.34 16.60
CA ALA A 61 -0.02 9.50 16.79
C ALA A 61 -0.24 8.58 18.00
N ASN A 62 -0.12 7.29 17.78
CA ASN A 62 -0.13 6.29 18.85
C ASN A 62 1.12 5.42 18.69
N PRO A 63 2.13 5.54 19.56
CA PRO A 63 3.39 4.83 19.39
C PRO A 63 3.25 3.32 19.28
N ILE A 64 2.30 2.73 20.00
CA ILE A 64 2.08 1.28 19.96
C ILE A 64 1.48 0.86 18.61
N LYS A 65 0.43 1.56 18.18
CA LYS A 65 -0.22 1.28 16.89
C LYS A 65 0.70 1.58 15.72
N ASP A 66 1.48 2.64 15.81
CA ASP A 66 2.40 3.05 14.74
C ASP A 66 3.56 2.06 14.62
N SER A 67 4.07 1.55 15.73
CA SER A 67 5.09 0.50 15.72
C SER A 67 4.55 -0.79 15.11
N ALA A 68 3.31 -1.15 15.42
CA ALA A 68 2.65 -2.31 14.83
C ALA A 68 2.47 -2.13 13.32
N LEU A 69 2.13 -0.91 12.86
CA LEU A 69 2.02 -0.61 11.44
C LEU A 69 3.35 -0.78 10.71
N ILE A 70 4.44 -0.28 11.27
CA ILE A 70 5.78 -0.43 10.69
C ILE A 70 6.13 -1.92 10.54
N LEU A 71 5.88 -2.71 11.57
CA LEU A 71 6.13 -4.15 11.52
C LEU A 71 5.26 -4.83 10.46
N GLU A 72 3.99 -4.47 10.39
CA GLU A 72 3.05 -5.03 9.42
C GLU A 72 3.50 -4.73 7.99
N LEU A 73 3.89 -3.48 7.71
CA LEU A 73 4.43 -3.09 6.41
C LEU A 73 5.72 -3.84 6.08
N PHE A 74 6.62 -3.96 7.05
CA PHE A 74 7.87 -4.70 6.88
C PHE A 74 7.61 -6.15 6.48
N LEU A 75 6.68 -6.83 7.16
CA LEU A 75 6.34 -8.22 6.86
C LEU A 75 5.71 -8.36 5.47
N ILE A 76 4.87 -7.41 5.07
CA ILE A 76 4.27 -7.41 3.72
C ILE A 76 5.37 -7.22 2.67
N TYR A 77 6.26 -6.24 2.85
CA TYR A 77 7.34 -5.98 1.89
C TYR A 77 8.29 -7.19 1.78
N ARG A 78 8.59 -7.82 2.90
CA ARG A 78 9.44 -9.02 2.90
C ARG A 78 8.81 -10.17 2.14
N ARG A 79 7.50 -10.33 2.24
CA ARG A 79 6.75 -11.39 1.55
C ARG A 79 6.58 -11.09 0.06
N VAL A 80 6.22 -9.86 -0.28
CA VAL A 80 5.96 -9.42 -1.66
C VAL A 80 7.25 -9.26 -2.44
N LYS A 81 8.30 -8.76 -1.82
CA LYS A 81 9.58 -8.41 -2.45
C LYS A 81 9.38 -7.46 -3.63
N PRO A 82 8.80 -6.27 -3.39
CA PRO A 82 8.54 -5.33 -4.47
C PRO A 82 9.85 -4.76 -5.03
N ASP A 83 9.86 -4.51 -6.34
CA ASP A 83 10.96 -3.82 -6.99
C ASP A 83 10.89 -2.32 -6.75
N ILE A 84 9.67 -1.78 -6.69
CA ILE A 84 9.42 -0.36 -6.44
C ILE A 84 8.30 -0.24 -5.41
N ILE A 85 8.49 0.66 -4.44
CA ILE A 85 7.47 0.98 -3.44
C ILE A 85 7.15 2.46 -3.55
N LEU A 86 5.88 2.78 -3.77
CA LEU A 86 5.38 4.14 -3.86
C LEU A 86 4.55 4.45 -2.61
N HIS A 87 5.02 5.38 -1.80
CA HIS A 87 4.34 5.81 -0.60
C HIS A 87 3.66 7.15 -0.84
N TYR A 88 2.35 7.18 -0.67
CA TYR A 88 1.56 8.40 -0.77
C TYR A 88 0.98 8.72 0.61
N THR A 89 0.75 9.99 0.90
CA THR A 89 0.30 10.52 2.19
C THR A 89 1.37 10.42 3.28
N ILE A 90 1.15 11.13 4.40
CA ILE A 90 2.19 11.31 5.41
C ILE A 90 2.55 10.01 6.13
N LYS A 91 1.56 9.29 6.65
CA LYS A 91 1.79 8.09 7.44
C LYS A 91 2.47 6.97 6.64
N PRO A 92 1.95 6.55 5.47
CA PRO A 92 2.65 5.57 4.65
C PRO A 92 4.04 6.03 4.21
N ASN A 93 4.21 7.31 3.91
CA ASN A 93 5.49 7.84 3.46
C ASN A 93 6.57 7.72 4.54
N VAL A 94 6.26 8.06 5.79
CA VAL A 94 7.21 7.98 6.90
C VAL A 94 7.39 6.54 7.36
N TYR A 95 6.31 5.87 7.72
CA TYR A 95 6.39 4.53 8.33
C TYR A 95 6.69 3.44 7.31
N GLY A 96 6.18 3.58 6.10
CA GLY A 96 6.51 2.66 5.01
C GLY A 96 7.98 2.74 4.62
N THR A 97 8.55 3.93 4.60
CA THR A 97 9.98 4.13 4.34
C THR A 97 10.83 3.50 5.44
N LEU A 98 10.45 3.67 6.71
CA LEU A 98 11.14 3.02 7.82
C LEU A 98 11.08 1.49 7.69
N ALA A 99 9.91 0.94 7.39
CA ALA A 99 9.74 -0.50 7.19
C ALA A 99 10.61 -1.02 6.04
N ALA A 100 10.65 -0.28 4.92
CA ALA A 100 11.45 -0.65 3.76
C ALA A 100 12.95 -0.61 4.06
N SER A 101 13.40 0.34 4.89
CA SER A 101 14.82 0.47 5.26
C SER A 101 15.32 -0.68 6.13
N LEU A 102 14.41 -1.44 6.75
CA LEU A 102 14.76 -2.61 7.56
C LEU A 102 15.00 -3.87 6.72
N LEU A 103 14.63 -3.81 5.46
CA LEU A 103 14.89 -4.92 4.54
C LEU A 103 16.40 -4.97 4.18
#